data_7ab3be6840075419db4587e1efccb21a
#
_entry.id   7ab3be6840075419db4587e1efccb21a
#
_cell.length_a   1.000
_cell.length_b   1.000
_cell.length_c   1.000
_cell.angle_alpha   90.00
_cell.angle_beta   90.00
_cell.angle_gamma   90.00
#
_symmetry.space_group_name_H-M   'P 1'
#
loop_
_entity.id
_entity.type
_entity.pdbx_description
1 polymer ?
#
loop_
_entity_poly.entity_id
_entity_poly.type
_entity_poly.pdbx_seq_one_letter_code
_entity_poly.pdbx_strand_id
1 'polypeptide(L)'
;LMPLLIKRGGVILNVASTAAFQPLPYMSTYAASKAFLMHWSLALNEDLKGTGVSTLTLCPGPTKTNFFVRAGFIESPMSYYPGQSSEEVVNTALLALVKGKTLTVSGWINRLLVFFSSKLPKLIVTKIMILLIITSILLNK
;
A
#
# COMPACT_ATOMS: atom_id res chain seq x y z
N LEU A 1 -5.44 5.40 -23.80
CA LEU A 1 -6.28 5.75 -22.64
C LEU A 1 -6.07 7.21 -22.21
N MET A 2 -4.82 7.70 -22.06
CA MET A 2 -4.48 9.04 -21.60
C MET A 2 -5.18 10.17 -22.37
N PRO A 3 -5.22 10.21 -23.72
CA PRO A 3 -5.92 11.25 -24.47
C PRO A 3 -7.42 11.32 -24.15
N LEU A 4 -8.06 10.19 -23.86
CA LEU A 4 -9.47 10.16 -23.48
C LEU A 4 -9.69 10.69 -22.06
N LEU A 5 -8.79 10.40 -21.13
CA LEU A 5 -8.83 10.91 -19.78
C LEU A 5 -8.65 12.43 -19.77
N ILE A 6 -7.67 12.94 -20.50
CA ILE A 6 -7.43 14.40 -20.61
C ILE A 6 -8.65 15.11 -21.19
N LYS A 7 -9.32 14.52 -22.19
CA LYS A 7 -10.52 15.10 -22.79
C LYS A 7 -11.73 15.16 -21.86
N ARG A 8 -11.86 14.18 -20.95
CA ARG A 8 -13.04 14.03 -20.07
C ARG A 8 -12.81 14.46 -18.63
N GLY A 9 -11.55 14.59 -18.23
CA GLY A 9 -11.16 14.64 -16.83
C GLY A 9 -11.24 13.26 -16.17
N GLY A 10 -10.82 13.13 -14.94
CA GLY A 10 -10.98 11.90 -14.17
C GLY A 10 -9.86 11.64 -13.17
N VAL A 11 -9.94 10.48 -12.53
CA VAL A 11 -8.95 10.04 -11.55
C VAL A 11 -8.42 8.66 -11.89
N ILE A 12 -7.10 8.50 -11.82
CA ILE A 12 -6.42 7.20 -11.90
C ILE A 12 -6.19 6.70 -10.48
N LEU A 13 -6.92 5.68 -10.06
CA LEU A 13 -6.73 5.03 -8.76
C LEU A 13 -5.72 3.90 -8.87
N ASN A 14 -4.55 4.07 -8.26
CA ASN A 14 -3.50 3.06 -8.18
C ASN A 14 -3.50 2.39 -6.81
N VAL A 15 -3.59 1.06 -6.79
CA VAL A 15 -3.58 0.27 -5.54
C VAL A 15 -2.16 -0.23 -5.26
N ALA A 16 -1.43 0.52 -4.43
CA ALA A 16 -0.11 0.15 -3.92
C ALA A 16 -0.24 -0.76 -2.67
N SER A 17 0.46 -0.48 -1.60
CA SER A 17 0.42 -1.19 -0.30
C SER A 17 1.21 -0.40 0.75
N THR A 18 0.98 -0.67 2.04
CA THR A 18 1.89 -0.24 3.11
C THR A 18 3.31 -0.82 2.94
N ALA A 19 3.45 -1.95 2.24
CA ALA A 19 4.74 -2.51 1.83
C ALA A 19 5.59 -1.57 0.97
N ALA A 20 4.99 -0.57 0.32
CA ALA A 20 5.70 0.43 -0.47
C ALA A 20 6.65 1.32 0.36
N PHE A 21 6.44 1.42 1.67
CA PHE A 21 7.17 2.32 2.55
C PHE A 21 8.38 1.69 3.23
N GLN A 22 8.54 0.36 3.11
CA GLN A 22 9.54 -0.37 3.88
C GLN A 22 10.10 -1.58 3.14
N PRO A 23 11.38 -1.95 3.37
CA PRO A 23 11.90 -3.24 2.93
C PRO A 23 11.17 -4.37 3.66
N LEU A 24 10.71 -5.37 2.92
CA LEU A 24 9.94 -6.48 3.47
C LEU A 24 10.66 -7.80 3.15
N PRO A 25 11.37 -8.42 4.13
CA PRO A 25 11.98 -9.73 3.95
C PRO A 25 10.95 -10.78 3.50
N TYR A 26 11.37 -11.75 2.69
CA TYR A 26 10.55 -12.79 2.04
C TYR A 26 9.50 -12.28 1.02
N MET A 27 9.28 -10.96 0.95
CA MET A 27 8.39 -10.31 -0.01
C MET A 27 9.08 -9.12 -0.70
N SER A 28 10.38 -9.20 -0.92
CA SER A 28 11.20 -8.08 -1.43
C SER A 28 10.73 -7.57 -2.80
N THR A 29 10.48 -8.47 -3.74
CA THR A 29 9.98 -8.12 -5.08
C THR A 29 8.60 -7.47 -5.01
N TYR A 30 7.71 -7.98 -4.16
CA TYR A 30 6.40 -7.37 -3.94
C TYR A 30 6.55 -5.95 -3.38
N ALA A 31 7.32 -5.76 -2.31
CA ALA A 31 7.55 -4.44 -1.72
C ALA A 31 8.15 -3.46 -2.73
N ALA A 32 9.16 -3.91 -3.50
CA ALA A 32 9.77 -3.10 -4.55
C ALA A 32 8.76 -2.70 -5.64
N SER A 33 7.91 -3.63 -6.09
CA SER A 33 6.86 -3.34 -7.08
C SER A 33 5.84 -2.32 -6.58
N LYS A 34 5.48 -2.39 -5.30
CA LYS A 34 4.53 -1.44 -4.69
C LYS A 34 5.16 -0.08 -4.42
N ALA A 35 6.45 -0.03 -4.09
CA ALA A 35 7.21 1.21 -3.99
C ALA A 35 7.33 1.90 -5.36
N PHE A 36 7.66 1.16 -6.41
CA PHE A 36 7.65 1.66 -7.78
C PHE A 36 6.30 2.29 -8.13
N LEU A 37 5.20 1.54 -7.94
CA LEU A 37 3.86 2.02 -8.28
C LEU A 37 3.48 3.28 -7.50
N MET A 38 3.84 3.36 -6.21
CA MET A 38 3.58 4.53 -5.38
C MET A 38 4.33 5.75 -5.91
N HIS A 39 5.65 5.64 -6.12
CA HIS A 39 6.45 6.77 -6.59
C HIS A 39 6.05 7.21 -8.00
N TRP A 40 5.82 6.24 -8.91
CA TRP A 40 5.34 6.53 -10.25
C TRP A 40 4.00 7.27 -10.24
N SER A 41 3.05 6.82 -9.42
CA SER A 41 1.73 7.45 -9.30
C SER A 41 1.81 8.89 -8.78
N LEU A 42 2.67 9.13 -7.79
CA LEU A 42 2.87 10.47 -7.24
C LEU A 42 3.50 11.41 -8.28
N ALA A 43 4.52 10.95 -9.01
CA ALA A 43 5.15 11.73 -10.08
C ALA A 43 4.15 12.02 -11.22
N LEU A 44 3.41 10.98 -11.65
CA LEU A 44 2.38 11.13 -12.68
C LEU A 44 1.32 12.17 -12.31
N ASN A 45 0.97 12.30 -11.01
CA ASN A 45 0.03 13.32 -10.57
C ASN A 45 0.55 14.74 -10.84
N GLU A 46 1.85 14.97 -10.68
CA GLU A 46 2.47 16.25 -11.00
C GLU A 46 2.50 16.51 -12.51
N ASP A 47 2.84 15.47 -13.30
CA ASP A 47 2.86 15.56 -14.77
C ASP A 47 1.50 15.87 -15.37
N LEU A 48 0.41 15.48 -14.68
CA LEU A 48 -0.96 15.68 -15.12
C LEU A 48 -1.60 17.01 -14.64
N LYS A 49 -0.86 17.85 -13.93
CA LYS A 49 -1.39 19.13 -13.46
C LYS A 49 -1.92 20.00 -14.64
N GLY A 50 -3.07 20.59 -14.45
CA GLY A 50 -3.73 21.40 -15.46
C GLY A 50 -4.47 20.64 -16.57
N THR A 51 -4.41 19.30 -16.59
CA THR A 51 -5.10 18.48 -17.61
C THR A 51 -6.52 18.06 -17.23
N GLY A 52 -6.95 18.34 -16.00
CA GLY A 52 -8.22 17.84 -15.46
C GLY A 52 -8.17 16.36 -15.03
N VAL A 53 -6.99 15.73 -15.10
CA VAL A 53 -6.76 14.35 -14.62
C VAL A 53 -5.89 14.40 -13.36
N SER A 54 -6.23 13.58 -12.37
CA SER A 54 -5.44 13.41 -11.15
C SER A 54 -5.16 11.94 -10.87
N THR A 55 -4.26 11.67 -9.93
CA THR A 55 -4.03 10.30 -9.44
C THR A 55 -4.31 10.20 -7.96
N LEU A 56 -4.79 9.04 -7.52
CA LEU A 56 -4.84 8.65 -6.12
C LEU A 56 -4.08 7.34 -5.93
N THR A 57 -3.09 7.36 -5.07
CA THR A 57 -2.39 6.15 -4.62
C THR A 57 -3.01 5.67 -3.32
N LEU A 58 -3.69 4.53 -3.35
CA LEU A 58 -4.21 3.84 -2.18
C LEU A 58 -3.16 2.85 -1.67
N CYS A 59 -2.82 2.94 -0.39
CA CYS A 59 -1.87 2.04 0.27
C CYS A 59 -2.58 1.26 1.39
N PRO A 60 -3.22 0.13 1.08
CA PRO A 60 -3.80 -0.74 2.09
C PRO A 60 -2.71 -1.44 2.91
N GLY A 61 -3.00 -1.71 4.18
CA GLY A 61 -2.32 -2.74 4.95
C GLY A 61 -2.88 -4.14 4.65
N PRO A 62 -2.65 -5.12 5.55
CA PRO A 62 -3.28 -6.42 5.46
C PRO A 62 -4.80 -6.28 5.33
N THR A 63 -5.38 -6.93 4.35
CA THR A 63 -6.81 -6.86 4.03
C THR A 63 -7.37 -8.28 3.93
N LYS A 64 -8.55 -8.52 4.48
CA LYS A 64 -9.24 -9.80 4.47
C LYS A 64 -9.67 -10.16 3.05
N THR A 65 -8.76 -10.79 2.31
CA THR A 65 -8.95 -11.25 0.93
C THR A 65 -8.21 -12.56 0.71
N ASN A 66 -8.44 -13.20 -0.42
CA ASN A 66 -7.70 -14.39 -0.82
C ASN A 66 -6.27 -14.09 -1.35
N PHE A 67 -5.75 -12.88 -1.10
CA PHE A 67 -4.46 -12.46 -1.65
C PHE A 67 -3.32 -13.40 -1.23
N PHE A 68 -3.20 -13.69 0.06
CA PHE A 68 -2.12 -14.54 0.59
C PHE A 68 -2.23 -15.97 0.08
N VAL A 69 -3.44 -16.53 0.05
CA VAL A 69 -3.71 -17.88 -0.48
C VAL A 69 -3.32 -17.97 -1.96
N ARG A 70 -3.75 -17.00 -2.77
CA ARG A 70 -3.41 -16.94 -4.21
C ARG A 70 -1.92 -16.70 -4.47
N ALA A 71 -1.23 -16.03 -3.56
CA ALA A 71 0.21 -15.81 -3.62
C ALA A 71 1.04 -17.01 -3.11
N GLY A 72 0.39 -18.13 -2.73
CA GLY A 72 1.08 -19.33 -2.23
C GLY A 72 1.49 -19.25 -0.75
N PHE A 73 1.05 -18.23 -0.01
CA PHE A 73 1.32 -18.06 1.42
C PHE A 73 0.20 -18.69 2.28
N ILE A 74 -0.05 -19.99 2.10
CA ILE A 74 -1.19 -20.69 2.74
C ILE A 74 -1.06 -20.71 4.27
N GLU A 75 0.16 -20.73 4.80
CA GLU A 75 0.46 -20.73 6.25
C GLU A 75 1.32 -19.51 6.66
N SER A 76 1.13 -18.39 6.00
CA SER A 76 1.90 -17.19 6.34
C SER A 76 1.42 -16.58 7.65
N PRO A 77 2.33 -16.21 8.56
CA PRO A 77 1.99 -15.42 9.74
C PRO A 77 1.21 -14.15 9.40
N MET A 78 1.36 -13.64 8.19
CA MET A 78 0.62 -12.48 7.70
C MET A 78 -0.85 -12.78 7.38
N SER A 79 -1.24 -14.06 7.19
CA SER A 79 -2.65 -14.46 7.02
C SER A 79 -3.45 -14.38 8.33
N TYR A 80 -2.77 -14.41 9.48
CA TYR A 80 -3.36 -14.28 10.81
C TYR A 80 -3.48 -12.82 11.30
N TYR A 81 -2.93 -11.86 10.55
CA TYR A 81 -3.07 -10.46 10.92
C TYR A 81 -4.54 -10.03 10.79
N PRO A 82 -5.14 -9.42 11.84
CA PRO A 82 -6.48 -8.88 11.75
C PRO A 82 -6.48 -7.72 10.76
N GLY A 83 -6.69 -8.05 9.48
CA GLY A 83 -6.72 -7.08 8.40
C GLY A 83 -8.04 -6.32 8.37
N GLN A 84 -8.04 -5.19 7.69
CA GLN A 84 -9.26 -4.46 7.38
C GLN A 84 -10.16 -5.26 6.42
N SER A 85 -11.46 -5.00 6.44
CA SER A 85 -12.34 -5.50 5.39
C SER A 85 -12.05 -4.79 4.06
N SER A 86 -12.40 -5.42 2.95
CA SER A 86 -12.29 -4.80 1.62
C SER A 86 -13.14 -3.53 1.53
N GLU A 87 -14.30 -3.51 2.16
CA GLU A 87 -15.21 -2.37 2.21
C GLU A 87 -14.60 -1.16 2.92
N GLU A 88 -13.94 -1.36 4.07
CA GLU A 88 -13.24 -0.29 4.79
C GLU A 88 -12.13 0.32 3.94
N VAL A 89 -11.41 -0.50 3.19
CA VAL A 89 -10.35 -0.07 2.28
C VAL A 89 -10.92 0.75 1.13
N VAL A 90 -12.01 0.27 0.50
CA VAL A 90 -12.70 1.00 -0.57
C VAL A 90 -13.27 2.31 -0.08
N ASN A 91 -13.95 2.33 1.07
CA ASN A 91 -14.49 3.55 1.66
C ASN A 91 -13.38 4.58 1.94
N THR A 92 -12.20 4.12 2.41
CA THR A 92 -11.04 5.00 2.59
C THR A 92 -10.61 5.63 1.26
N ALA A 93 -10.60 4.88 0.16
CA ALA A 93 -10.27 5.39 -1.16
C ALA A 93 -11.28 6.41 -1.65
N LEU A 94 -12.58 6.11 -1.55
CA LEU A 94 -13.66 7.02 -1.97
C LEU A 94 -13.62 8.34 -1.20
N LEU A 95 -13.44 8.29 0.11
CA LEU A 95 -13.29 9.50 0.93
C LEU A 95 -12.03 10.29 0.58
N ALA A 96 -10.94 9.61 0.20
CA ALA A 96 -9.72 10.28 -0.23
C ALA A 96 -9.90 10.96 -1.60
N LEU A 97 -10.64 10.34 -2.52
CA LEU A 97 -11.00 10.93 -3.82
C LEU A 97 -11.81 12.22 -3.64
N VAL A 98 -12.87 12.16 -2.82
CA VAL A 98 -13.70 13.34 -2.54
C VAL A 98 -12.88 14.49 -1.94
N LYS A 99 -11.84 14.16 -1.15
CA LYS A 99 -10.95 15.14 -0.53
C LYS A 99 -9.79 15.59 -1.44
N GLY A 100 -9.73 15.15 -2.69
CA GLY A 100 -8.67 15.48 -3.63
C GLY A 100 -7.28 15.02 -3.20
N LYS A 101 -7.16 13.92 -2.45
CA LYS A 101 -5.87 13.42 -2.00
C LYS A 101 -5.15 12.68 -3.12
N THR A 102 -3.83 12.78 -3.15
CA THR A 102 -2.95 12.06 -4.09
C THR A 102 -2.41 10.75 -3.51
N LEU A 103 -2.38 10.65 -2.17
CA LEU A 103 -1.92 9.47 -1.44
C LEU A 103 -2.80 9.24 -0.21
N THR A 104 -3.16 7.99 0.03
CA THR A 104 -3.87 7.62 1.26
C THR A 104 -3.45 6.24 1.75
N VAL A 105 -3.23 6.11 3.06
CA VAL A 105 -2.99 4.83 3.75
C VAL A 105 -4.28 4.45 4.47
N SER A 106 -4.76 3.24 4.23
CA SER A 106 -5.97 2.74 4.87
C SER A 106 -5.68 2.21 6.28
N GLY A 107 -6.53 2.59 7.24
CA GLY A 107 -6.41 2.22 8.64
C GLY A 107 -5.46 3.11 9.45
N TRP A 108 -5.89 3.48 10.67
CA TRP A 108 -5.11 4.39 11.52
C TRP A 108 -3.80 3.75 12.03
N ILE A 109 -3.85 2.44 12.38
CA ILE A 109 -2.65 1.69 12.79
C ILE A 109 -1.63 1.65 11.64
N ASN A 110 -2.09 1.38 10.43
CA ASN A 110 -1.24 1.35 9.24
C ASN A 110 -0.58 2.72 8.99
N ARG A 111 -1.30 3.82 9.23
CA ARG A 111 -0.75 5.18 9.11
C ARG A 111 0.38 5.42 10.11
N LEU A 112 0.21 4.98 11.37
CA LEU A 112 1.26 5.08 12.38
C LEU A 112 2.48 4.23 12.00
N LEU A 113 2.28 2.98 11.58
CA LEU A 113 3.38 2.11 11.16
C LEU A 113 4.14 2.69 9.96
N VAL A 114 3.44 3.20 8.96
CA VAL A 114 4.04 3.87 7.80
C VAL A 114 4.81 5.13 8.24
N PHE A 115 4.26 5.94 9.14
CA PHE A 115 4.94 7.12 9.66
C PHE A 115 6.28 6.76 10.29
N PHE A 116 6.31 5.79 11.21
CA PHE A 116 7.54 5.38 11.87
C PHE A 116 8.52 4.71 10.90
N SER A 117 8.06 3.78 10.05
CA SER A 117 8.94 3.09 9.08
C SER A 117 9.54 4.05 8.05
N SER A 118 8.87 5.16 7.76
CA SER A 118 9.38 6.20 6.85
C SER A 118 10.46 7.08 7.48
N LYS A 119 10.47 7.21 8.80
CA LYS A 119 11.43 8.06 9.53
C LYS A 119 12.69 7.32 9.95
N LEU A 120 12.64 6.02 10.11
CA LEU A 120 13.77 5.19 10.52
C LEU A 120 14.67 4.83 9.32
N PRO A 121 15.99 4.66 9.54
CA PRO A 121 16.91 4.12 8.55
C PRO A 121 16.42 2.76 8.04
N LYS A 122 16.42 2.54 6.72
CA LYS A 122 15.86 1.35 6.09
C LYS A 122 16.49 0.04 6.59
N LEU A 123 17.78 0.04 6.92
CA LEU A 123 18.44 -1.13 7.51
C LEU A 123 17.87 -1.51 8.89
N ILE A 124 17.51 -0.54 9.71
CA ILE A 124 16.87 -0.78 11.02
C ILE A 124 15.46 -1.35 10.79
N VAL A 125 14.70 -0.74 9.90
CA VAL A 125 13.36 -1.23 9.54
C VAL A 125 13.41 -2.67 9.06
N THR A 126 14.38 -3.02 8.20
CA THR A 126 14.55 -4.40 7.70
C THR A 126 14.81 -5.39 8.84
N LYS A 127 15.67 -5.03 9.81
CA LYS A 127 15.96 -5.88 10.99
C LYS A 127 14.72 -6.05 11.89
N ILE A 128 13.95 -5.00 12.09
CA ILE A 128 12.70 -5.07 12.85
C ILE A 128 11.71 -5.98 12.13
N MET A 129 11.54 -5.82 10.81
CA MET A 129 10.59 -6.61 10.03
C MET A 129 10.93 -8.10 10.03
N ILE A 130 12.21 -8.47 9.90
CA ILE A 130 12.60 -9.89 9.96
C ILE A 130 12.36 -10.47 11.36
N LEU A 131 12.63 -9.71 12.42
CA LEU A 131 12.37 -10.14 13.80
C LEU A 131 10.87 -10.39 14.02
N LEU A 132 10.00 -9.48 13.57
CA LEU A 132 8.54 -9.63 13.67
C LEU A 132 8.05 -10.87 12.91
N ILE A 133 8.58 -11.13 11.72
CA ILE A 133 8.21 -12.30 10.92
C ILE A 133 8.65 -13.59 11.64
N ILE A 134 9.89 -13.67 12.13
CA ILE A 134 10.40 -14.85 12.85
C ILE A 134 9.59 -15.10 14.13
N THR A 135 9.33 -14.05 14.93
CA THR A 135 8.53 -14.16 16.15
C THR A 135 7.12 -14.67 15.85
N SER A 136 6.49 -14.17 14.80
CA SER A 136 5.17 -14.62 14.37
C SER A 136 5.15 -16.08 13.93
N ILE A 137 6.21 -16.57 13.27
CA ILE A 137 6.37 -17.99 12.89
C ILE A 137 6.53 -18.87 14.13
N LEU A 138 7.28 -18.41 15.14
CA LEU A 138 7.54 -19.19 16.35
C LEU A 138 6.33 -19.28 17.28
N LEU A 139 5.51 -18.23 17.35
CA LEU A 139 4.31 -18.19 18.19
C LEU A 139 3.13 -18.99 17.61
N ASN A 140 3.15 -19.34 16.33
CA ASN A 140 2.08 -20.07 15.64
C ASN A 140 2.44 -21.54 15.37
N LYS A 141 3.51 -22.07 15.97
CA LYS A 141 3.83 -23.50 16.06
C LYS A 141 3.33 -24.10 17.38
#